data_c980bd7b1cc20d88fbdf2711f894ba1b
#
_entry.id   c980bd7b1cc20d88fbdf2711f894ba1b
#
_cell.length_a   1.000
_cell.length_b   1.000
_cell.length_c   1.000
_cell.angle_alpha   90.00
_cell.angle_beta   90.00
_cell.angle_gamma   90.00
#
_symmetry.space_group_name_H-M   'P 1'
#
loop_
_entity.id
_entity.type
_entity.pdbx_description
1 polymer ?
#
loop_
_entity_poly.entity_id
_entity_poly.type
_entity_poly.pdbx_seq_one_letter_code
_entity_poly.pdbx_strand_id
1 'polypeptide(L)'
;MKGEEPGNTGQESRDQGSDPADQRAATSNADNPCNGAPPPLHRAPLAYENSAFLNSADGRLIRVVAEYCEPLARFRKEQIQDTVVFFGSARFRGREEADHALELLDNTGSCRPAPSEEQPASIPQIVEGTATNLQRKRAVAAVEMARYYEDARRLANMLTRWAAGIPSRRHRFVVTSGGGPGIMEAANRGAHEAGGKTIGLNIRLPFEQSPNPYITPSLNFEFHYFFMRKLWFAYLSKALVVFPGGFGTLDEMFEILTLTQTQKLAKKITVLIYGSDYWKKVINFQGLVDTGAISPKDIELFQYADTPEEAFELLRKGLTENYLTPEAAAVKRSESAASGPEAELMPGVTIEDFLGPELAKTRK
;
A
#
# COMPACT_ATOMS: atom_id res chain seq x y z
N MET A 1 17.29 -6.20 -58.61
CA MET A 1 18.27 -7.27 -58.32
C MET A 1 17.86 -7.83 -56.98
N LYS A 2 17.03 -8.91 -56.94
CA LYS A 2 17.42 -10.34 -56.96
C LYS A 2 18.54 -10.57 -55.88
N GLY A 3 18.37 -11.37 -54.88
CA GLY A 3 17.76 -12.65 -54.63
C GLY A 3 17.80 -12.91 -53.12
N GLU A 4 16.90 -13.65 -52.71
CA GLU A 4 16.90 -15.09 -52.41
C GLU A 4 17.16 -15.44 -50.94
N GLU A 5 16.09 -15.99 -50.35
CA GLU A 5 16.18 -16.88 -49.17
C GLU A 5 16.96 -18.17 -49.51
N PRO A 6 17.38 -18.93 -48.48
CA PRO A 6 16.66 -20.12 -48.09
C PRO A 6 16.63 -20.36 -46.59
N GLY A 7 15.60 -20.78 -45.99
CA GLY A 7 14.97 -22.07 -45.70
C GLY A 7 15.89 -23.13 -45.08
N ASN A 8 15.66 -23.48 -43.80
CA ASN A 8 15.83 -24.87 -43.38
C ASN A 8 15.04 -25.16 -42.08
N THR A 9 14.25 -26.08 -42.19
CA THR A 9 13.60 -27.20 -41.49
C THR A 9 14.38 -27.82 -40.36
N GLY A 10 13.62 -28.26 -39.35
CA GLY A 10 13.94 -29.41 -38.50
C GLY A 10 13.83 -29.01 -37.02
N GLN A 11 13.17 -29.58 -36.18
CA GLN A 11 12.62 -30.90 -35.94
C GLN A 11 11.97 -30.89 -34.56
N GLU A 12 10.84 -31.47 -34.49
CA GLU A 12 10.04 -31.79 -33.31
C GLU A 12 10.83 -32.64 -32.28
N SER A 13 10.59 -32.40 -30.99
CA SER A 13 10.54 -33.51 -30.05
C SER A 13 9.37 -33.29 -29.09
N ARG A 14 8.31 -34.04 -29.36
CA ARG A 14 7.22 -34.36 -28.44
C ARG A 14 7.82 -35.14 -27.27
N ASP A 15 7.44 -34.80 -26.04
CA ASP A 15 7.33 -35.79 -25.01
C ASP A 15 5.94 -35.71 -24.38
N GLN A 16 5.18 -36.79 -24.59
CA GLN A 16 3.86 -37.04 -24.07
C GLN A 16 4.00 -37.88 -22.82
N GLY A 17 3.57 -37.39 -21.69
CA GLY A 17 3.27 -38.17 -20.52
C GLY A 17 1.79 -38.12 -20.21
N SER A 18 0.98 -38.91 -20.92
CA SER A 18 -0.42 -39.13 -20.63
C SER A 18 -0.60 -40.24 -19.61
N ASP A 19 -1.28 -39.94 -18.53
CA ASP A 19 -1.73 -40.85 -17.48
C ASP A 19 -2.75 -41.85 -18.03
N PRO A 20 -2.63 -43.19 -17.77
CA PRO A 20 -3.45 -44.22 -18.42
C PRO A 20 -4.80 -44.51 -17.70
N ALA A 21 -5.33 -43.61 -16.89
CA ALA A 21 -6.55 -43.90 -16.11
C ALA A 21 -7.89 -43.44 -16.77
N ASP A 22 -7.86 -42.75 -17.91
CA ASP A 22 -9.10 -42.16 -18.50
C ASP A 22 -9.54 -42.78 -19.83
N GLN A 23 -9.10 -44.02 -20.16
CA GLN A 23 -9.49 -44.72 -21.37
C GLN A 23 -10.35 -45.97 -21.16
N ARG A 24 -11.34 -45.93 -20.26
CA ARG A 24 -12.37 -47.00 -20.19
C ARG A 24 -13.76 -46.44 -19.94
N ALA A 25 -14.32 -45.75 -20.88
CA ALA A 25 -15.79 -45.58 -21.00
C ALA A 25 -16.19 -44.84 -22.30
N ALA A 26 -15.78 -45.36 -23.41
CA ALA A 26 -16.33 -44.91 -24.68
C ALA A 26 -16.40 -46.07 -25.69
N THR A 27 -17.22 -47.08 -25.39
CA THR A 27 -17.76 -47.98 -26.38
C THR A 27 -19.14 -48.43 -25.97
N SER A 28 -20.07 -48.29 -26.88
CA SER A 28 -21.45 -48.76 -26.95
C SER A 28 -22.50 -47.80 -26.37
N ASN A 29 -23.04 -46.98 -27.26
CA ASN A 29 -24.47 -46.98 -27.60
C ASN A 29 -24.72 -45.95 -28.72
N ALA A 30 -24.35 -46.30 -29.94
CA ALA A 30 -25.03 -45.79 -31.13
C ALA A 30 -26.29 -46.63 -31.27
N ASP A 31 -27.42 -45.98 -31.30
CA ASP A 31 -28.75 -46.39 -31.66
C ASP A 31 -29.79 -46.17 -30.55
N ASN A 32 -30.19 -44.94 -30.38
CA ASN A 32 -31.62 -44.61 -30.18
C ASN A 32 -31.87 -43.11 -30.46
N PRO A 33 -32.38 -42.72 -31.61
CA PRO A 33 -32.86 -41.39 -31.81
C PRO A 33 -34.30 -41.32 -31.29
N CYS A 34 -34.55 -40.57 -30.30
CA CYS A 34 -35.84 -40.01 -29.87
C CYS A 34 -36.13 -40.16 -28.37
N ASN A 35 -36.37 -39.03 -27.78
CA ASN A 35 -37.05 -38.86 -26.51
C ASN A 35 -36.24 -38.97 -25.20
N GLY A 36 -34.98 -38.59 -25.19
CA GLY A 36 -34.33 -38.27 -23.90
C GLY A 36 -34.52 -36.79 -23.57
N ALA A 37 -35.30 -36.46 -22.53
CA ALA A 37 -35.26 -35.11 -21.98
C ALA A 37 -33.80 -34.74 -21.67
N PRO A 38 -33.35 -33.50 -21.96
CA PRO A 38 -31.98 -33.08 -21.61
C PRO A 38 -31.75 -33.29 -20.11
N PRO A 39 -30.54 -33.62 -19.69
CA PRO A 39 -30.24 -33.82 -18.30
C PRO A 39 -30.60 -32.55 -17.50
N PRO A 40 -31.06 -32.70 -16.24
CA PRO A 40 -31.44 -31.56 -15.43
C PRO A 40 -30.27 -30.60 -15.28
N LEU A 41 -30.53 -29.32 -15.51
CA LEU A 41 -29.52 -28.28 -15.33
C LEU A 41 -29.14 -28.13 -13.86
N HIS A 42 -27.87 -28.02 -13.58
CA HIS A 42 -27.39 -27.60 -12.28
C HIS A 42 -27.76 -26.13 -12.01
N ARG A 43 -27.94 -25.79 -10.74
CA ARG A 43 -28.17 -24.39 -10.35
C ARG A 43 -26.99 -23.53 -10.84
N ALA A 44 -27.29 -22.42 -11.50
CA ALA A 44 -26.28 -21.41 -11.82
C ALA A 44 -25.75 -20.77 -10.51
N PRO A 45 -24.47 -20.41 -10.43
CA PRO A 45 -23.94 -19.67 -9.30
C PRO A 45 -24.61 -18.28 -9.24
N LEU A 46 -24.73 -17.74 -8.03
CA LEU A 46 -25.11 -16.33 -7.88
C LEU A 46 -24.03 -15.44 -8.50
N ALA A 47 -24.42 -14.30 -9.06
CA ALA A 47 -23.49 -13.43 -9.79
C ALA A 47 -22.28 -13.02 -8.93
N TYR A 48 -22.46 -12.78 -7.64
CA TYR A 48 -21.39 -12.43 -6.68
C TYR A 48 -20.56 -13.63 -6.20
N GLU A 49 -20.95 -14.86 -6.54
CA GLU A 49 -20.20 -16.09 -6.31
C GLU A 49 -19.49 -16.58 -7.58
N ASN A 50 -19.84 -16.00 -8.74
CA ASN A 50 -19.21 -16.35 -10.01
C ASN A 50 -17.81 -15.71 -10.13
N SER A 51 -16.79 -16.43 -9.67
CA SER A 51 -15.39 -15.97 -9.69
C SER A 51 -14.86 -15.71 -11.09
N ALA A 52 -15.33 -16.46 -12.10
CA ALA A 52 -14.94 -16.25 -13.50
C ALA A 52 -15.46 -14.89 -14.01
N PHE A 53 -16.71 -14.54 -13.71
CA PHE A 53 -17.27 -13.22 -14.01
C PHE A 53 -16.56 -12.12 -13.23
N LEU A 54 -16.41 -12.29 -11.90
CA LEU A 54 -15.80 -11.27 -11.06
C LEU A 54 -14.34 -10.98 -11.45
N ASN A 55 -13.62 -11.95 -11.99
CA ASN A 55 -12.23 -11.77 -12.44
C ASN A 55 -12.10 -11.39 -13.92
N SER A 56 -13.21 -11.33 -14.67
CA SER A 56 -13.25 -10.89 -16.06
C SER A 56 -13.07 -9.37 -16.21
N ALA A 57 -12.95 -8.91 -17.46
CA ALA A 57 -12.96 -7.49 -17.78
C ALA A 57 -14.28 -6.82 -17.35
N ASP A 58 -15.41 -7.51 -17.54
CA ASP A 58 -16.75 -7.00 -17.20
C ASP A 58 -16.95 -6.86 -15.68
N GLY A 59 -16.28 -7.71 -14.87
CA GLY A 59 -16.28 -7.62 -13.42
C GLY A 59 -15.44 -6.46 -12.85
N ARG A 60 -14.73 -5.69 -13.67
CA ARG A 60 -13.79 -4.64 -13.23
C ARG A 60 -14.44 -3.60 -12.31
N LEU A 61 -15.60 -3.09 -12.68
CA LEU A 61 -16.30 -2.07 -11.88
C LEU A 61 -16.66 -2.60 -10.49
N ILE A 62 -17.11 -3.85 -10.41
CA ILE A 62 -17.45 -4.49 -9.14
C ILE A 62 -16.23 -4.61 -8.25
N ARG A 63 -15.05 -4.97 -8.80
CA ARG A 63 -13.80 -5.02 -8.06
C ARG A 63 -13.35 -3.65 -7.55
N VAL A 64 -13.49 -2.59 -8.36
CA VAL A 64 -13.20 -1.21 -7.92
C VAL A 64 -14.09 -0.80 -6.75
N VAL A 65 -15.42 -1.07 -6.85
CA VAL A 65 -16.36 -0.78 -5.77
C VAL A 65 -16.06 -1.64 -4.53
N ALA A 66 -15.67 -2.90 -4.71
CA ALA A 66 -15.28 -3.77 -3.60
C ALA A 66 -14.06 -3.22 -2.84
N GLU A 67 -13.03 -2.71 -3.55
CA GLU A 67 -11.85 -2.07 -2.93
C GLU A 67 -12.15 -0.72 -2.25
N TYR A 68 -13.32 -0.15 -2.50
CA TYR A 68 -13.84 0.97 -1.71
C TYR A 68 -14.65 0.48 -0.49
N CYS A 69 -15.61 -0.41 -0.69
CA CYS A 69 -16.57 -0.80 0.34
C CYS A 69 -15.95 -1.68 1.44
N GLU A 70 -15.07 -2.61 1.06
CA GLU A 70 -14.48 -3.58 1.98
C GLU A 70 -13.55 -2.92 3.01
N PRO A 71 -12.59 -2.06 2.64
CA PRO A 71 -11.79 -1.35 3.61
C PRO A 71 -12.63 -0.44 4.52
N LEU A 72 -13.63 0.26 3.97
CA LEU A 72 -14.53 1.11 4.74
C LEU A 72 -15.26 0.30 5.83
N ALA A 73 -15.75 -0.90 5.47
CA ALA A 73 -16.43 -1.79 6.42
C ALA A 73 -15.47 -2.26 7.54
N ARG A 74 -14.24 -2.63 7.19
CA ARG A 74 -13.22 -3.03 8.19
C ARG A 74 -12.81 -1.88 9.09
N PHE A 75 -12.57 -0.69 8.56
CA PHE A 75 -12.24 0.49 9.36
C PHE A 75 -13.35 0.81 10.37
N ARG A 76 -14.63 0.69 9.97
CA ARG A 76 -15.78 0.87 10.87
C ARG A 76 -15.80 -0.22 11.96
N LYS A 77 -15.63 -1.49 11.58
CA LYS A 77 -15.58 -2.61 12.51
C LYS A 77 -14.46 -2.47 13.53
N GLU A 78 -13.28 -2.09 13.08
CA GLU A 78 -12.08 -1.88 13.90
C GLU A 78 -12.08 -0.53 14.62
N GLN A 79 -13.13 0.28 14.42
CA GLN A 79 -13.31 1.60 15.02
C GLN A 79 -12.15 2.56 14.73
N ILE A 80 -11.59 2.52 13.53
CA ILE A 80 -10.57 3.46 13.09
C ILE A 80 -11.25 4.79 12.74
N GLN A 81 -10.81 5.88 13.35
CA GLN A 81 -11.35 7.20 13.08
C GLN A 81 -10.49 7.98 12.10
N ASP A 82 -9.19 8.00 12.34
CA ASP A 82 -8.22 8.72 11.53
C ASP A 82 -6.83 8.08 11.63
N THR A 83 -5.97 8.43 10.67
CA THR A 83 -4.66 7.79 10.49
C THR A 83 -3.56 8.82 10.35
N VAL A 84 -2.32 8.39 10.61
CA VAL A 84 -1.08 9.05 10.21
C VAL A 84 -0.31 8.10 9.32
N VAL A 85 0.01 8.56 8.11
CA VAL A 85 0.62 7.73 7.08
C VAL A 85 2.12 7.94 7.05
N PHE A 86 2.87 6.84 7.03
CA PHE A 86 4.32 6.82 6.92
C PHE A 86 4.72 6.29 5.55
N PHE A 87 5.44 7.09 4.80
CA PHE A 87 6.07 6.71 3.54
C PHE A 87 7.57 6.74 3.64
N GLY A 88 8.23 5.89 2.86
CA GLY A 88 9.68 5.83 2.80
C GLY A 88 10.15 4.60 2.02
N SER A 89 11.46 4.43 1.93
CA SER A 89 12.09 3.37 1.16
C SER A 89 11.79 1.98 1.72
N ALA A 90 11.36 1.06 0.87
CA ALA A 90 11.25 -0.37 1.19
C ALA A 90 12.62 -1.06 1.33
N ARG A 91 13.72 -0.37 0.99
CA ARG A 91 15.08 -0.92 0.95
C ARG A 91 15.92 -0.59 2.17
N PHE A 92 15.44 0.29 3.05
CA PHE A 92 16.17 0.68 4.26
C PHE A 92 15.89 -0.31 5.37
N ARG A 93 16.91 -1.04 5.77
CA ARG A 93 16.83 -2.10 6.78
C ARG A 93 17.17 -1.55 8.17
N GLY A 94 16.80 -2.31 9.21
CA GLY A 94 17.22 -2.03 10.57
C GLY A 94 18.74 -2.06 10.71
N ARG A 95 19.26 -1.40 11.76
CA ARG A 95 20.70 -1.23 11.98
C ARG A 95 21.43 -2.57 12.05
N GLU A 96 20.89 -3.51 12.82
CA GLU A 96 21.51 -4.84 13.01
C GLU A 96 21.63 -5.61 11.68
N GLU A 97 20.60 -5.56 10.83
CA GLU A 97 20.60 -6.22 9.53
C GLU A 97 21.58 -5.55 8.56
N ALA A 98 21.66 -4.23 8.58
CA ALA A 98 22.57 -3.47 7.73
C ALA A 98 24.04 -3.69 8.13
N ASP A 99 24.35 -3.66 9.44
CA ASP A 99 25.69 -3.92 9.97
C ASP A 99 26.12 -5.36 9.67
N HIS A 100 25.23 -6.35 9.87
CA HIS A 100 25.52 -7.75 9.56
C HIS A 100 25.78 -7.97 8.04
N ALA A 101 25.02 -7.30 7.17
CA ALA A 101 25.25 -7.37 5.73
C ALA A 101 26.60 -6.78 5.32
N LEU A 102 27.05 -5.71 5.97
CA LEU A 102 28.37 -5.11 5.76
C LEU A 102 29.48 -6.05 6.25
N GLU A 103 29.33 -6.61 7.45
CA GLU A 103 30.29 -7.57 8.03
C GLU A 103 30.46 -8.82 7.12
N LEU A 104 29.36 -9.36 6.58
CA LEU A 104 29.43 -10.48 5.66
C LEU A 104 30.24 -10.12 4.39
N LEU A 105 30.11 -8.91 3.86
CA LEU A 105 30.87 -8.46 2.72
C LEU A 105 32.36 -8.23 3.05
N ASP A 106 32.68 -7.72 4.22
CA ASP A 106 34.05 -7.51 4.67
C ASP A 106 34.75 -8.86 4.98
N ASN A 107 34.00 -9.86 5.47
CA ASN A 107 34.51 -11.21 5.76
C ASN A 107 34.59 -12.12 4.51
N THR A 108 33.82 -11.86 3.45
CA THR A 108 33.80 -12.67 2.22
C THR A 108 34.94 -12.36 1.25
N GLY A 109 35.96 -11.63 1.67
CA GLY A 109 37.23 -11.58 0.92
C GLY A 109 37.86 -12.97 0.70
N SER A 110 37.28 -14.09 1.16
CA SER A 110 37.86 -15.42 1.13
C SER A 110 36.91 -16.62 1.00
N CYS A 111 35.62 -16.48 0.82
CA CYS A 111 34.76 -17.67 0.57
C CYS A 111 33.45 -17.35 -0.18
N ARG A 112 33.22 -18.13 -1.21
CA ARG A 112 32.04 -18.09 -2.08
C ARG A 112 30.89 -18.89 -1.44
N PRO A 113 29.70 -18.32 -1.16
CA PRO A 113 28.54 -19.17 -0.89
C PRO A 113 27.88 -19.60 -2.19
N ALA A 114 27.38 -20.85 -2.19
CA ALA A 114 26.60 -21.41 -3.27
C ALA A 114 25.29 -20.64 -3.48
N PRO A 115 24.78 -20.54 -4.72
CA PRO A 115 23.51 -19.89 -4.98
C PRO A 115 22.37 -20.71 -4.39
N SER A 116 21.65 -20.16 -3.42
CA SER A 116 20.31 -20.63 -3.07
C SER A 116 19.36 -20.06 -4.11
N GLU A 117 18.71 -20.93 -4.86
CA GLU A 117 17.60 -20.64 -5.73
C GLU A 117 16.48 -20.02 -4.89
N GLU A 118 15.81 -18.99 -5.46
CA GLU A 118 14.65 -18.28 -4.94
C GLU A 118 14.92 -16.97 -4.17
N GLN A 119 15.42 -15.97 -4.91
CA GLN A 119 15.07 -14.56 -4.62
C GLN A 119 14.84 -13.80 -5.94
N PRO A 120 13.78 -12.95 -6.02
CA PRO A 120 13.43 -12.27 -7.27
C PRO A 120 14.53 -11.31 -7.70
N ALA A 121 14.85 -11.38 -8.99
CA ALA A 121 15.88 -10.62 -9.66
C ALA A 121 15.69 -9.11 -9.53
N SER A 122 16.46 -8.48 -8.66
CA SER A 122 16.67 -7.03 -8.66
C SER A 122 18.12 -6.60 -8.43
N ILE A 123 19.08 -7.49 -8.70
CA ILE A 123 20.51 -7.14 -8.70
C ILE A 123 21.14 -7.65 -10.00
N PRO A 124 21.67 -6.77 -10.87
CA PRO A 124 22.40 -7.19 -12.07
C PRO A 124 23.63 -8.01 -11.67
N GLN A 125 23.82 -9.17 -12.30
CA GLN A 125 25.07 -9.92 -12.18
C GLN A 125 26.21 -9.06 -12.75
N ILE A 126 27.25 -8.82 -11.95
CA ILE A 126 28.38 -7.93 -12.29
C ILE A 126 29.67 -8.73 -12.25
N VAL A 127 30.55 -8.41 -13.20
CA VAL A 127 31.86 -8.99 -13.43
C VAL A 127 32.78 -8.89 -12.19
N GLU A 128 33.48 -9.96 -11.88
CA GLU A 128 34.41 -10.09 -10.73
C GLU A 128 35.43 -8.95 -10.65
N GLY A 129 35.53 -8.34 -9.49
CA GLY A 129 36.46 -7.25 -9.15
C GLY A 129 35.80 -5.87 -8.97
N THR A 130 34.88 -5.44 -9.84
CA THR A 130 34.17 -4.16 -9.72
C THR A 130 32.91 -4.28 -8.86
N ALA A 131 32.33 -5.46 -8.81
CA ALA A 131 31.15 -5.79 -8.02
C ALA A 131 31.37 -5.61 -6.51
N THR A 132 32.51 -6.02 -6.01
CA THR A 132 32.85 -5.97 -4.58
C THR A 132 32.90 -4.54 -4.05
N ASN A 133 33.49 -3.61 -4.79
CA ASN A 133 33.56 -2.21 -4.39
C ASN A 133 32.19 -1.50 -4.44
N LEU A 134 31.37 -1.82 -5.44
CA LEU A 134 30.02 -1.25 -5.54
C LEU A 134 29.09 -1.83 -4.48
N GLN A 135 29.16 -3.14 -4.24
CA GLN A 135 28.39 -3.81 -3.19
C GLN A 135 28.76 -3.26 -1.81
N ARG A 136 30.06 -3.11 -1.54
CA ARG A 136 30.53 -2.53 -0.27
C ARG A 136 30.08 -1.06 -0.12
N LYS A 137 30.18 -0.24 -1.14
CA LYS A 137 29.66 1.13 -1.10
C LYS A 137 28.16 1.19 -0.81
N ARG A 138 27.38 0.27 -1.40
CA ARG A 138 25.95 0.15 -1.14
C ARG A 138 25.66 -0.31 0.29
N ALA A 139 26.42 -1.25 0.83
CA ALA A 139 26.28 -1.71 2.20
C ALA A 139 26.61 -0.61 3.21
N VAL A 140 27.70 0.15 3.00
CA VAL A 140 28.03 1.32 3.82
C VAL A 140 26.91 2.35 3.77
N ALA A 141 26.38 2.67 2.58
CA ALA A 141 25.23 3.57 2.46
C ALA A 141 23.97 2.99 3.15
N ALA A 142 23.77 1.68 3.14
CA ALA A 142 22.66 1.04 3.84
C ALA A 142 22.77 1.20 5.35
N VAL A 143 23.98 1.11 5.92
CA VAL A 143 24.24 1.37 7.34
C VAL A 143 23.93 2.83 7.71
N GLU A 144 24.31 3.78 6.86
CA GLU A 144 23.95 5.20 7.06
C GLU A 144 22.43 5.42 6.98
N MET A 145 21.75 4.74 6.05
CA MET A 145 20.30 4.87 5.87
C MET A 145 19.51 4.11 6.95
N ALA A 146 20.11 3.14 7.65
CA ALA A 146 19.47 2.39 8.72
C ALA A 146 19.00 3.30 9.88
N ARG A 147 19.62 4.46 10.09
CA ARG A 147 19.13 5.46 11.04
C ARG A 147 17.68 5.82 10.81
N TYR A 148 17.25 5.95 9.54
CA TYR A 148 15.89 6.32 9.21
C TYR A 148 14.87 5.22 9.52
N TYR A 149 15.30 3.95 9.49
CA TYR A 149 14.48 2.84 9.96
C TYR A 149 14.22 2.95 11.47
N GLU A 150 15.28 3.15 12.26
CA GLU A 150 15.16 3.27 13.73
C GLU A 150 14.38 4.53 14.11
N ASP A 151 14.60 5.64 13.41
CA ASP A 151 13.86 6.89 13.62
C ASP A 151 12.37 6.74 13.31
N ALA A 152 12.01 6.06 12.21
CA ALA A 152 10.63 5.80 11.86
C ALA A 152 9.94 4.91 12.90
N ARG A 153 10.63 3.87 13.38
CA ARG A 153 10.16 2.99 14.45
C ARG A 153 9.92 3.75 15.74
N ARG A 154 10.89 4.59 16.14
CA ARG A 154 10.80 5.42 17.35
C ARG A 154 9.68 6.44 17.26
N LEU A 155 9.58 7.18 16.17
CA LEU A 155 8.53 8.17 15.95
C LEU A 155 7.13 7.53 15.98
N ALA A 156 6.95 6.40 15.29
CA ALA A 156 5.69 5.68 15.29
C ALA A 156 5.29 5.16 16.69
N ASN A 157 6.28 4.72 17.50
CA ASN A 157 6.05 4.32 18.88
C ASN A 157 5.60 5.51 19.74
N MET A 158 6.29 6.65 19.67
CA MET A 158 5.95 7.88 20.41
C MET A 158 4.54 8.36 20.02
N LEU A 159 4.23 8.40 18.74
CA LEU A 159 2.93 8.81 18.22
C LEU A 159 1.81 7.90 18.74
N THR A 160 2.02 6.60 18.68
CA THR A 160 1.02 5.60 19.13
C THR A 160 0.76 5.69 20.63
N ARG A 161 1.79 5.84 21.44
CA ARG A 161 1.65 6.05 22.89
C ARG A 161 0.88 7.32 23.22
N TRP A 162 1.16 8.42 22.54
CA TRP A 162 0.43 9.66 22.71
C TRP A 162 -1.04 9.52 22.27
N ALA A 163 -1.29 8.91 21.11
CA ALA A 163 -2.63 8.71 20.58
C ALA A 163 -3.50 7.84 21.48
N ALA A 164 -2.91 6.84 22.16
CA ALA A 164 -3.59 5.99 23.12
C ALA A 164 -4.10 6.76 24.35
N GLY A 165 -3.46 7.87 24.71
CA GLY A 165 -3.87 8.76 25.81
C GLY A 165 -5.02 9.72 25.44
N ILE A 166 -5.46 9.77 24.18
CA ILE A 166 -6.53 10.69 23.76
C ILE A 166 -7.89 10.08 24.12
N PRO A 167 -8.74 10.80 24.88
CA PRO A 167 -10.08 10.33 25.20
C PRO A 167 -10.94 10.22 23.93
N SER A 168 -11.17 9.00 23.45
CA SER A 168 -12.00 8.72 22.28
C SER A 168 -12.56 7.31 22.32
N ARG A 169 -13.79 7.13 21.79
CA ARG A 169 -14.37 5.80 21.59
C ARG A 169 -13.76 5.04 20.42
N ARG A 170 -13.08 5.77 19.50
CA ARG A 170 -12.49 5.22 18.30
C ARG A 170 -10.97 5.42 18.35
N HIS A 171 -10.24 4.58 17.64
CA HIS A 171 -8.79 4.71 17.51
C HIS A 171 -8.43 5.95 16.68
N ARG A 172 -7.66 6.85 17.30
CA ARG A 172 -7.19 8.10 16.70
C ARG A 172 -5.76 7.95 16.20
N PHE A 173 -5.47 8.58 15.07
CA PHE A 173 -4.13 8.74 14.52
C PHE A 173 -3.36 7.42 14.37
N VAL A 174 -4.07 6.38 13.89
CA VAL A 174 -3.48 5.05 13.74
C VAL A 174 -2.38 5.06 12.69
N VAL A 175 -1.22 4.52 13.04
CA VAL A 175 -0.07 4.42 12.13
C VAL A 175 -0.44 3.54 10.94
N THR A 176 -0.26 4.08 9.75
CA THR A 176 -0.57 3.45 8.48
C THR A 176 0.64 3.50 7.56
N SER A 177 0.89 2.44 6.83
CA SER A 177 1.94 2.37 5.83
C SER A 177 1.50 1.58 4.60
N GLY A 178 2.38 1.49 3.60
CA GLY A 178 2.18 0.62 2.44
C GLY A 178 2.30 -0.89 2.73
N GLY A 179 2.54 -1.28 3.98
CA GLY A 179 2.54 -2.66 4.43
C GLY A 179 3.79 -3.48 4.07
N GLY A 180 4.69 -2.96 3.25
CA GLY A 180 5.93 -3.63 2.83
C GLY A 180 7.07 -3.53 3.86
N PRO A 181 8.28 -3.94 3.46
CA PRO A 181 9.49 -3.86 4.30
C PRO A 181 10.03 -2.43 4.44
N GLY A 182 11.14 -2.30 5.12
CA GLY A 182 11.89 -1.05 5.26
C GLY A 182 11.18 -0.03 6.17
N ILE A 183 11.09 1.23 5.75
CA ILE A 183 10.46 2.30 6.53
C ILE A 183 8.99 1.97 6.87
N MET A 184 8.29 1.29 5.98
CA MET A 184 6.91 0.86 6.21
C MET A 184 6.81 -0.13 7.36
N GLU A 185 7.71 -1.12 7.36
CA GLU A 185 7.84 -2.08 8.46
C GLU A 185 8.25 -1.39 9.77
N ALA A 186 9.24 -0.51 9.73
CA ALA A 186 9.70 0.24 10.89
C ALA A 186 8.54 1.00 11.57
N ALA A 187 7.71 1.68 10.79
CA ALA A 187 6.55 2.40 11.31
C ALA A 187 5.52 1.44 11.94
N ASN A 188 5.15 0.36 11.24
CA ASN A 188 4.23 -0.62 11.80
C ASN A 188 4.81 -1.28 13.06
N ARG A 189 6.10 -1.63 13.06
CA ARG A 189 6.81 -2.21 14.22
C ARG A 189 6.77 -1.29 15.43
N GLY A 190 7.11 -0.01 15.25
CA GLY A 190 7.09 0.97 16.33
C GLY A 190 5.71 1.11 16.97
N ALA A 191 4.65 1.15 16.17
CA ALA A 191 3.27 1.21 16.64
C ALA A 191 2.83 -0.10 17.33
N HIS A 192 3.21 -1.25 16.79
CA HIS A 192 2.94 -2.57 17.39
C HIS A 192 3.62 -2.70 18.75
N GLU A 193 4.89 -2.30 18.89
CA GLU A 193 5.64 -2.31 20.13
C GLU A 193 5.07 -1.37 21.21
N ALA A 194 4.36 -0.33 20.78
CA ALA A 194 3.59 0.55 21.67
C ALA A 194 2.22 -0.04 22.08
N GLY A 195 1.87 -1.24 21.60
CA GLY A 195 0.59 -1.88 21.88
C GLY A 195 -0.58 -1.31 21.07
N GLY A 196 -0.33 -0.51 20.03
CA GLY A 196 -1.35 0.08 19.18
C GLY A 196 -1.72 -0.79 17.98
N LYS A 197 -2.89 -0.49 17.37
CA LYS A 197 -3.25 -1.01 16.06
C LYS A 197 -2.38 -0.38 14.98
N THR A 198 -2.10 -1.14 13.91
CA THR A 198 -1.36 -0.68 12.75
C THR A 198 -2.05 -1.12 11.45
N ILE A 199 -1.92 -0.33 10.40
CA ILE A 199 -2.59 -0.56 9.13
C ILE A 199 -1.54 -0.74 8.04
N GLY A 200 -1.71 -1.79 7.21
CA GLY A 200 -0.95 -2.01 6.00
C GLY A 200 -1.84 -1.95 4.76
N LEU A 201 -1.58 -1.01 3.87
CA LEU A 201 -2.26 -0.88 2.58
C LEU A 201 -1.35 -1.41 1.47
N ASN A 202 -1.31 -2.73 1.31
CA ASN A 202 -0.47 -3.40 0.33
C ASN A 202 -1.01 -3.23 -1.08
N ILE A 203 -0.16 -3.44 -2.07
CA ILE A 203 -0.52 -3.48 -3.49
C ILE A 203 -0.04 -4.79 -4.08
N ARG A 204 -0.90 -5.43 -4.85
CA ARG A 204 -0.53 -6.65 -5.57
C ARG A 204 0.42 -6.29 -6.71
N LEU A 205 1.66 -6.77 -6.60
CA LEU A 205 2.70 -6.59 -7.61
C LEU A 205 2.89 -7.88 -8.43
N PRO A 206 3.49 -7.80 -9.64
CA PRO A 206 3.81 -8.97 -10.44
C PRO A 206 4.85 -9.93 -9.79
N PHE A 207 5.60 -9.43 -8.82
CA PHE A 207 6.53 -10.20 -7.99
C PHE A 207 5.98 -10.31 -6.58
N GLU A 208 6.28 -11.40 -5.91
CA GLU A 208 5.80 -11.69 -4.57
C GLU A 208 6.39 -10.71 -3.55
N GLN A 209 5.54 -10.05 -2.80
CA GLN A 209 5.91 -9.18 -1.69
C GLN A 209 4.99 -9.48 -0.51
N SER A 210 5.56 -10.09 0.54
CA SER A 210 4.81 -10.39 1.75
C SER A 210 4.59 -9.13 2.59
N PRO A 211 3.41 -8.96 3.18
CA PRO A 211 3.17 -7.93 4.18
C PRO A 211 4.13 -8.07 5.38
N ASN A 212 4.54 -6.96 5.97
CA ASN A 212 5.37 -7.03 7.18
C ASN A 212 4.56 -7.60 8.37
N PRO A 213 5.22 -8.30 9.32
CA PRO A 213 4.54 -9.05 10.38
C PRO A 213 3.92 -8.18 11.48
N TYR A 214 4.17 -6.88 11.48
CA TYR A 214 3.71 -5.96 12.53
C TYR A 214 2.36 -5.32 12.24
N ILE A 215 1.73 -5.62 11.11
CA ILE A 215 0.40 -5.14 10.76
C ILE A 215 -0.64 -5.87 11.59
N THR A 216 -1.65 -5.15 12.11
CA THR A 216 -2.80 -5.78 12.74
C THR A 216 -3.54 -6.66 11.73
N PRO A 217 -3.73 -7.96 11.97
CA PRO A 217 -4.24 -8.88 10.94
C PRO A 217 -5.55 -8.45 10.29
N SER A 218 -6.50 -7.90 11.06
CA SER A 218 -7.77 -7.37 10.54
C SER A 218 -7.62 -6.06 9.75
N LEU A 219 -6.46 -5.42 9.79
CA LEU A 219 -6.13 -4.16 9.12
C LEU A 219 -5.03 -4.33 8.06
N ASN A 220 -4.78 -5.57 7.65
CA ASN A 220 -3.95 -5.89 6.51
C ASN A 220 -4.81 -5.92 5.25
N PHE A 221 -4.58 -5.00 4.33
CA PHE A 221 -5.31 -4.85 3.07
C PHE A 221 -4.39 -5.14 1.89
N GLU A 222 -4.95 -5.65 0.81
CA GLU A 222 -4.26 -5.83 -0.47
C GLU A 222 -5.12 -5.26 -1.59
N PHE A 223 -4.58 -4.32 -2.35
CA PHE A 223 -5.23 -3.65 -3.45
C PHE A 223 -4.71 -4.16 -4.79
N HIS A 224 -5.60 -4.30 -5.74
CA HIS A 224 -5.26 -4.53 -7.14
C HIS A 224 -5.05 -3.20 -7.88
N TYR A 225 -5.85 -2.18 -7.54
CA TYR A 225 -5.82 -0.89 -8.21
C TYR A 225 -5.04 0.16 -7.43
N PHE A 226 -3.98 0.72 -8.04
CA PHE A 226 -3.17 1.78 -7.44
C PHE A 226 -4.00 2.99 -6.99
N PHE A 227 -4.94 3.46 -7.83
CA PHE A 227 -5.77 4.62 -7.50
C PHE A 227 -6.68 4.38 -6.30
N MET A 228 -7.16 3.15 -6.09
CA MET A 228 -7.95 2.81 -4.90
C MET A 228 -7.10 2.81 -3.63
N ARG A 229 -5.88 2.28 -3.71
CA ARG A 229 -4.91 2.36 -2.61
C ARG A 229 -4.58 3.82 -2.26
N LYS A 230 -4.30 4.65 -3.26
CA LYS A 230 -4.03 6.10 -3.09
C LYS A 230 -5.20 6.82 -2.43
N LEU A 231 -6.42 6.54 -2.85
CA LEU A 231 -7.63 7.07 -2.19
C LEU A 231 -7.61 6.76 -0.69
N TRP A 232 -7.28 5.53 -0.30
CA TRP A 232 -7.30 5.13 1.11
C TRP A 232 -6.15 5.74 1.92
N PHE A 233 -4.99 6.00 1.33
CA PHE A 233 -3.95 6.81 1.97
C PHE A 233 -4.43 8.22 2.28
N ALA A 234 -5.15 8.84 1.36
CA ALA A 234 -5.67 10.19 1.55
C ALA A 234 -6.92 10.22 2.45
N TYR A 235 -7.83 9.23 2.37
CA TYR A 235 -9.19 9.31 2.90
C TYR A 235 -9.25 9.52 4.43
N LEU A 236 -8.54 8.74 5.23
CA LEU A 236 -8.52 8.86 6.70
C LEU A 236 -7.34 9.65 7.23
N SER A 237 -6.35 9.97 6.41
CA SER A 237 -5.11 10.62 6.84
C SER A 237 -5.34 12.01 7.44
N LYS A 238 -4.64 12.29 8.54
CA LYS A 238 -4.56 13.60 9.20
C LYS A 238 -3.16 14.16 9.19
N ALA A 239 -2.17 13.30 9.03
CA ALA A 239 -0.79 13.67 8.79
C ALA A 239 -0.09 12.66 7.87
N LEU A 240 0.91 13.15 7.18
CA LEU A 240 1.81 12.41 6.32
C LEU A 240 3.23 12.60 6.81
N VAL A 241 3.96 11.51 7.02
CA VAL A 241 5.38 11.52 7.36
C VAL A 241 6.14 10.86 6.22
N VAL A 242 7.02 11.63 5.59
CA VAL A 242 7.75 11.23 4.40
C VAL A 242 9.22 11.05 4.75
N PHE A 243 9.63 9.81 4.97
CA PHE A 243 11.03 9.43 5.15
C PHE A 243 11.74 9.31 3.80
N PRO A 244 13.08 9.35 3.78
CA PRO A 244 13.86 9.14 2.56
C PRO A 244 13.40 7.92 1.77
N GLY A 245 13.18 8.11 0.46
CA GLY A 245 12.64 7.07 -0.39
C GLY A 245 12.75 7.39 -1.88
N GLY A 246 12.31 6.44 -2.71
CA GLY A 246 12.36 6.55 -4.17
C GLY A 246 11.06 7.01 -4.80
N PHE A 247 10.83 6.55 -6.04
CA PHE A 247 9.69 7.00 -6.86
C PHE A 247 8.33 6.81 -6.21
N GLY A 248 8.06 5.67 -5.56
CA GLY A 248 6.78 5.45 -4.90
C GLY A 248 6.55 6.41 -3.72
N THR A 249 7.62 6.77 -2.99
CA THR A 249 7.54 7.76 -1.91
C THR A 249 7.29 9.17 -2.46
N LEU A 250 7.96 9.53 -3.56
CA LEU A 250 7.78 10.81 -4.25
C LEU A 250 6.37 10.95 -4.82
N ASP A 251 5.86 9.90 -5.45
CA ASP A 251 4.52 9.84 -6.03
C ASP A 251 3.44 10.15 -4.99
N GLU A 252 3.48 9.48 -3.84
CA GLU A 252 2.52 9.71 -2.76
C GLU A 252 2.70 11.09 -2.09
N MET A 253 3.94 11.55 -1.94
CA MET A 253 4.23 12.87 -1.39
C MET A 253 3.66 13.98 -2.27
N PHE A 254 3.95 13.95 -3.57
CA PHE A 254 3.49 14.97 -4.50
C PHE A 254 1.98 14.93 -4.73
N GLU A 255 1.35 13.75 -4.66
CA GLU A 255 -0.11 13.67 -4.69
C GLU A 255 -0.74 14.46 -3.53
N ILE A 256 -0.29 14.22 -2.30
CA ILE A 256 -0.85 14.91 -1.11
C ILE A 256 -0.52 16.41 -1.15
N LEU A 257 0.70 16.80 -1.56
CA LEU A 257 1.04 18.21 -1.72
C LEU A 257 0.14 18.89 -2.77
N THR A 258 -0.11 18.24 -3.90
CA THR A 258 -1.00 18.75 -4.95
C THR A 258 -2.45 18.87 -4.45
N LEU A 259 -2.96 17.85 -3.77
CA LEU A 259 -4.32 17.86 -3.21
C LEU A 259 -4.48 18.96 -2.14
N THR A 260 -3.43 19.24 -1.36
CA THR A 260 -3.42 20.29 -0.34
C THR A 260 -3.33 21.67 -1.00
N GLN A 261 -2.43 21.87 -1.95
CA GLN A 261 -2.26 23.09 -2.73
C GLN A 261 -3.55 23.51 -3.44
N THR A 262 -4.20 22.54 -4.08
CA THR A 262 -5.43 22.78 -4.86
C THR A 262 -6.70 22.81 -4.01
N GLN A 263 -6.58 22.65 -2.69
CA GLN A 263 -7.69 22.62 -1.72
C GLN A 263 -8.76 21.54 -2.06
N LYS A 264 -8.36 20.46 -2.72
CA LYS A 264 -9.24 19.31 -3.03
C LYS A 264 -9.50 18.43 -1.82
N LEU A 265 -8.73 18.58 -0.76
CA LEU A 265 -8.99 17.91 0.51
C LEU A 265 -9.80 18.86 1.40
N ALA A 266 -10.98 18.41 1.83
CA ALA A 266 -11.83 19.15 2.78
C ALA A 266 -11.25 19.23 4.20
N LYS A 267 -10.02 18.73 4.39
CA LYS A 267 -9.34 18.64 5.69
C LYS A 267 -7.90 19.12 5.59
N LYS A 268 -7.37 19.66 6.67
CA LYS A 268 -5.95 20.00 6.78
C LYS A 268 -5.15 18.74 7.03
N ILE A 269 -4.09 18.51 6.23
CA ILE A 269 -3.13 17.43 6.44
C ILE A 269 -1.80 18.06 6.86
N THR A 270 -1.26 17.61 8.00
CA THR A 270 0.11 17.98 8.41
C THR A 270 1.09 17.16 7.59
N VAL A 271 1.87 17.77 6.71
CA VAL A 271 2.89 17.10 5.91
C VAL A 271 4.26 17.33 6.53
N LEU A 272 4.92 16.26 6.94
CA LEU A 272 6.25 16.27 7.54
C LEU A 272 7.24 15.53 6.64
N ILE A 273 8.28 16.21 6.21
CA ILE A 273 9.37 15.66 5.42
C ILE A 273 10.55 15.39 6.36
N TYR A 274 10.82 14.10 6.61
CA TYR A 274 11.86 13.68 7.53
C TYR A 274 13.21 13.47 6.84
N GLY A 275 14.29 14.02 7.41
CA GLY A 275 15.64 13.90 6.85
C GLY A 275 15.93 14.99 5.82
N SER A 276 16.00 16.24 6.27
CA SER A 276 16.19 17.43 5.42
C SER A 276 17.41 17.33 4.51
N ASP A 277 18.52 16.77 5.00
CA ASP A 277 19.76 16.58 4.25
C ASP A 277 19.59 15.67 3.03
N TYR A 278 18.79 14.62 3.15
CA TYR A 278 18.46 13.75 2.03
C TYR A 278 17.60 14.48 0.99
N TRP A 279 16.52 15.09 1.46
CA TRP A 279 15.52 15.68 0.57
C TRP A 279 16.03 16.91 -0.17
N LYS A 280 16.84 17.75 0.47
CA LYS A 280 17.51 18.90 -0.19
C LYS A 280 18.51 18.50 -1.27
N LYS A 281 19.05 17.27 -1.22
CA LYS A 281 19.88 16.70 -2.28
C LYS A 281 19.07 16.13 -3.45
N VAL A 282 17.85 15.64 -3.16
CA VAL A 282 17.00 14.93 -4.13
C VAL A 282 16.03 15.87 -4.83
N ILE A 283 15.51 16.89 -4.12
CA ILE A 283 14.51 17.82 -4.64
C ILE A 283 14.93 19.24 -4.34
N ASN A 284 14.99 20.06 -5.39
CA ASN A 284 15.18 21.50 -5.27
C ASN A 284 13.81 22.21 -5.29
N PHE A 285 13.12 22.27 -4.15
CA PHE A 285 11.85 22.99 -4.04
C PHE A 285 11.99 24.48 -4.32
N GLN A 286 13.12 25.12 -3.93
CA GLN A 286 13.36 26.52 -4.24
C GLN A 286 13.45 26.76 -5.74
N GLY A 287 14.06 25.85 -6.49
CA GLY A 287 14.10 25.93 -7.95
C GLY A 287 12.72 25.89 -8.60
N LEU A 288 11.74 25.21 -7.99
CA LEU A 288 10.35 25.26 -8.45
C LEU A 288 9.71 26.63 -8.20
N VAL A 289 10.03 27.28 -7.09
CA VAL A 289 9.58 28.65 -6.80
C VAL A 289 10.22 29.64 -7.76
N ASP A 290 11.53 29.57 -7.94
CA ASP A 290 12.32 30.49 -8.77
C ASP A 290 11.89 30.47 -10.24
N THR A 291 11.45 29.29 -10.71
CA THR A 291 10.92 29.11 -12.08
C THR A 291 9.43 29.42 -12.20
N GLY A 292 8.75 29.74 -11.10
CA GLY A 292 7.31 30.01 -11.08
C GLY A 292 6.44 28.76 -11.26
N ALA A 293 7.00 27.55 -11.13
CA ALA A 293 6.25 26.31 -11.21
C ALA A 293 5.33 26.10 -9.98
N ILE A 294 5.72 26.64 -8.82
CA ILE A 294 4.92 26.73 -7.61
C ILE A 294 5.04 28.12 -7.00
N SER A 295 4.08 28.50 -6.15
CA SER A 295 4.13 29.76 -5.43
C SER A 295 5.05 29.70 -4.20
N PRO A 296 5.60 30.84 -3.72
CA PRO A 296 6.36 30.86 -2.48
C PRO A 296 5.60 30.31 -1.25
N LYS A 297 4.26 30.45 -1.24
CA LYS A 297 3.41 29.92 -0.17
C LYS A 297 3.33 28.39 -0.17
N ASP A 298 3.59 27.74 -1.29
CA ASP A 298 3.52 26.28 -1.41
C ASP A 298 4.61 25.58 -0.62
N ILE A 299 5.72 26.27 -0.30
CA ILE A 299 6.76 25.77 0.62
C ILE A 299 6.24 25.62 2.06
N GLU A 300 5.21 26.38 2.44
CA GLU A 300 4.59 26.33 3.77
C GLU A 300 3.66 25.10 3.94
N LEU A 301 3.37 24.35 2.86
CA LEU A 301 2.53 23.17 2.90
C LEU A 301 3.16 21.99 3.64
N PHE A 302 4.46 22.03 3.87
CA PHE A 302 5.19 20.98 4.57
C PHE A 302 6.23 21.54 5.54
N GLN A 303 6.66 20.73 6.48
CA GLN A 303 7.69 21.05 7.46
C GLN A 303 8.79 19.98 7.42
N TYR A 304 10.03 20.38 7.71
CA TYR A 304 11.12 19.44 7.87
C TYR A 304 11.31 19.06 9.33
N ALA A 305 11.80 17.84 9.56
CA ALA A 305 12.30 17.37 10.83
C ALA A 305 13.47 16.42 10.63
N ASP A 306 14.44 16.46 11.53
CA ASP A 306 15.66 15.67 11.44
C ASP A 306 15.84 14.72 12.64
N THR A 307 15.00 14.83 13.66
CA THR A 307 14.97 13.93 14.83
C THR A 307 13.54 13.42 15.09
N PRO A 308 13.39 12.22 15.67
CA PRO A 308 12.06 11.68 16.02
C PRO A 308 11.31 12.58 17.01
N GLU A 309 12.01 13.22 17.93
CA GLU A 309 11.44 14.12 18.93
C GLU A 309 10.87 15.38 18.30
N GLU A 310 11.62 16.03 17.42
CA GLU A 310 11.18 17.20 16.66
C GLU A 310 9.96 16.83 15.79
N ALA A 311 10.05 15.73 15.04
CA ALA A 311 8.98 15.21 14.22
C ALA A 311 7.70 14.96 15.03
N PHE A 312 7.85 14.35 16.21
CA PHE A 312 6.74 14.07 17.12
C PHE A 312 6.07 15.36 17.59
N GLU A 313 6.84 16.36 18.02
CA GLU A 313 6.27 17.63 18.49
C GLU A 313 5.54 18.39 17.38
N LEU A 314 6.08 18.41 16.16
CA LEU A 314 5.40 19.01 15.00
C LEU A 314 4.09 18.29 14.68
N LEU A 315 4.11 16.95 14.67
CA LEU A 315 2.90 16.14 14.46
C LEU A 315 1.88 16.35 15.58
N ARG A 316 2.31 16.28 16.84
CA ARG A 316 1.46 16.46 18.02
C ARG A 316 0.78 17.84 17.98
N LYS A 317 1.54 18.90 17.69
CA LYS A 317 1.02 20.27 17.55
C LYS A 317 -0.03 20.34 16.43
N GLY A 318 0.32 19.95 15.22
CA GLY A 318 -0.58 20.04 14.08
C GLY A 318 -1.85 19.18 14.24
N LEU A 319 -1.73 17.97 14.77
CA LEU A 319 -2.86 17.09 15.04
C LEU A 319 -3.76 17.62 16.17
N THR A 320 -3.17 18.21 17.20
CA THR A 320 -3.93 18.83 18.31
C THR A 320 -4.70 20.04 17.82
N GLU A 321 -4.03 20.98 17.16
CA GLU A 321 -4.64 22.22 16.67
C GLU A 321 -5.74 21.96 15.64
N ASN A 322 -5.54 21.02 14.73
CA ASN A 322 -6.49 20.78 13.65
C ASN A 322 -7.61 19.79 14.02
N TYR A 323 -7.46 18.95 15.06
CA TYR A 323 -8.39 17.84 15.30
C TYR A 323 -8.81 17.58 16.75
N LEU A 324 -8.17 18.21 17.73
CA LEU A 324 -8.45 17.94 19.14
C LEU A 324 -9.00 19.15 19.90
N THR A 325 -8.96 20.36 19.32
CA THR A 325 -9.54 21.57 19.93
C THR A 325 -11.07 21.56 19.81
N PRO A 326 -11.80 22.24 20.73
CA PRO A 326 -13.24 22.38 20.66
C PRO A 326 -13.73 23.02 19.35
N GLU A 327 -12.98 23.99 18.82
CA GLU A 327 -13.30 24.65 17.55
C GLU A 327 -13.15 23.68 16.37
N ALA A 328 -12.10 22.88 16.36
CA ALA A 328 -11.92 21.81 15.35
C ALA A 328 -13.03 20.75 15.43
N ALA A 329 -13.55 20.46 16.60
CA ALA A 329 -14.70 19.57 16.78
C ALA A 329 -16.02 20.18 16.26
N ALA A 330 -16.17 21.50 16.34
CA ALA A 330 -17.34 22.23 15.83
C ALA A 330 -17.35 22.29 14.30
N VAL A 331 -16.21 22.59 13.67
CA VAL A 331 -16.03 22.56 12.20
C VAL A 331 -16.33 21.15 11.66
N LYS A 332 -15.87 20.10 12.35
CA LYS A 332 -16.13 18.71 11.96
C LYS A 332 -17.60 18.33 12.00
N ARG A 333 -18.41 18.93 12.90
CA ARG A 333 -19.87 18.73 12.93
C ARG A 333 -20.57 19.36 11.75
N SER A 334 -20.09 20.52 11.28
CA SER A 334 -20.64 21.19 10.08
C SER A 334 -20.19 20.50 8.78
N GLU A 335 -18.95 19.99 8.70
CA GLU A 335 -18.43 19.27 7.55
C GLU A 335 -18.97 17.84 7.46
N SER A 336 -19.20 17.16 8.60
CA SER A 336 -19.82 15.82 8.65
C SER A 336 -21.28 15.86 8.23
N ALA A 337 -21.93 17.01 8.37
CA ALA A 337 -23.23 17.25 7.75
C ALA A 337 -23.16 17.43 6.22
N ALA A 338 -21.96 17.77 5.69
CA ALA A 338 -21.77 18.07 4.26
C ALA A 338 -20.97 17.02 3.46
N SER A 339 -20.26 16.07 4.08
CA SER A 339 -19.30 15.22 3.36
C SER A 339 -19.09 13.79 3.90
N GLY A 340 -20.02 13.22 4.66
CA GLY A 340 -19.98 11.81 5.01
C GLY A 340 -20.64 10.93 3.94
N PRO A 341 -20.29 9.64 3.80
CA PRO A 341 -21.06 8.71 2.97
C PRO A 341 -22.52 8.54 3.42
N GLU A 342 -22.89 9.10 4.58
CA GLU A 342 -24.28 9.27 5.02
C GLU A 342 -24.91 10.60 4.59
N ALA A 343 -24.10 11.56 4.07
CA ALA A 343 -24.59 12.88 3.62
C ALA A 343 -24.88 12.94 2.12
N GLU A 344 -24.51 11.92 1.35
CA GLU A 344 -24.89 11.79 -0.06
C GLU A 344 -26.28 11.17 -0.26
N LEU A 345 -26.89 10.66 0.79
CA LEU A 345 -28.34 10.43 0.79
C LEU A 345 -28.98 11.80 1.05
N MET A 346 -29.68 12.32 0.05
CA MET A 346 -30.49 13.54 0.16
C MET A 346 -31.22 13.60 1.50
N PRO A 347 -31.29 14.74 2.20
CA PRO A 347 -32.01 14.84 3.46
C PRO A 347 -33.47 14.34 3.28
N GLY A 348 -33.80 13.23 3.95
CA GLY A 348 -35.12 12.61 3.85
C GLY A 348 -35.21 11.36 3.01
N VAL A 349 -34.13 10.92 2.34
CA VAL A 349 -34.10 9.64 1.61
C VAL A 349 -33.53 8.54 2.50
N THR A 350 -34.31 7.50 2.77
CA THR A 350 -33.90 6.33 3.53
C THR A 350 -33.31 5.26 2.60
N ILE A 351 -32.59 4.29 3.16
CA ILE A 351 -32.14 3.09 2.41
C ILE A 351 -33.32 2.35 1.79
N GLU A 352 -34.50 2.40 2.43
CA GLU A 352 -35.74 1.82 1.94
C GLU A 352 -36.27 2.52 0.69
N ASP A 353 -36.10 3.86 0.61
CA ASP A 353 -36.47 4.63 -0.57
C ASP A 353 -35.57 4.33 -1.78
N PHE A 354 -34.31 3.97 -1.53
CA PHE A 354 -33.36 3.65 -2.59
C PHE A 354 -33.44 2.20 -3.08
N LEU A 355 -33.67 1.26 -2.17
CA LEU A 355 -33.70 -0.18 -2.48
C LEU A 355 -35.11 -0.76 -2.57
N GLY A 356 -36.13 0.00 -2.15
CA GLY A 356 -37.49 -0.48 -1.96
C GLY A 356 -37.61 -1.36 -0.70
N PRO A 357 -38.81 -1.46 -0.12
CA PRO A 357 -39.06 -2.09 1.16
C PRO A 357 -38.77 -3.61 1.20
N GLU A 358 -38.78 -4.28 0.06
CA GLU A 358 -38.51 -5.71 -0.06
C GLU A 358 -37.00 -6.03 -0.03
N LEU A 359 -36.16 -5.18 -0.65
CA LEU A 359 -34.70 -5.38 -0.65
C LEU A 359 -34.03 -4.93 0.66
N ALA A 360 -34.64 -3.98 1.37
CA ALA A 360 -34.15 -3.55 2.69
C ALA A 360 -34.38 -4.62 3.78
N LYS A 361 -35.32 -5.54 3.60
CA LYS A 361 -35.62 -6.64 4.54
C LYS A 361 -34.67 -7.83 4.46
N THR A 362 -33.77 -7.90 3.49
CA THR A 362 -32.82 -9.02 3.31
C THR A 362 -31.57 -8.94 4.19
N ARG A 363 -31.51 -8.02 5.14
CA ARG A 363 -30.48 -8.02 6.19
C ARG A 363 -30.91 -8.93 7.36
N LYS A 364 -30.56 -10.22 7.27
CA LYS A 364 -30.34 -11.07 8.43
C LYS A 364 -28.92 -11.56 8.46
#